data_a96d208749561dc46850648233766596
#
_entry.id   a96d208749561dc46850648233766596
#
_cell.length_a   1.000
_cell.length_b   1.000
_cell.length_c   1.000
_cell.angle_alpha   90.00
_cell.angle_beta   90.00
_cell.angle_gamma   90.00
#
_symmetry.space_group_name_H-M   'P 1'
#
loop_
_entity.id
_entity.type
_entity.pdbx_description
1 polymer ?
#
loop_
_entity_poly.entity_id
_entity_poly.type
_entity_poly.pdbx_seq_one_letter_code
_entity_poly.pdbx_strand_id
1 'polypeptide(L)'
;MENFTRRIAVKGLHGRISFDVSLNPDLNIIYGKNGLGKTTLLHIIANISDGDLYRFYHLNFSEIIIESNSGNILILNKNEGIVSVSLDGDAVFSYGGHVETTQSNYQKLALGDVGDTIRKIFGGRSCYLPAFRSVLERSREIYGASTEEARGPNYDELVRIEELIQARGAVKSNTYYSRDLAARNTALKTIRCRAWFGAMVPVIRYPSIADVAEGLSEEWSSANIRTSRLEQDQYEQAFLDIFEAILLERNTTSPESLTSDGDVGSQNDILSSISDLLNDETLKTRSDRTSKTYDRLLDIARAAGREGTKYNSVLEIYRKLLKTRKETREEAYKPLVDFEAAVNTFLDGKELRVGFDGDPANRRASRGERVRIYPDQGKSYPVRALSSGERQIATILFAASRSSVTPGSLLIDEPELSLHVDWQRHILKELIKQNPDRQIIACTHSPEVGADHKKSILFFRPTVFEASSDELSDEDLLGGDSE
;
A
#
# COMPACT_ATOMS: atom_id res chain seq x y z
N MET A 1 0.19 7.58 11.80
CA MET A 1 1.64 7.42 11.56
C MET A 1 2.40 7.94 12.78
N GLU A 2 3.29 7.16 13.37
CA GLU A 2 4.09 7.65 14.49
C GLU A 2 5.09 8.71 14.03
N ASN A 3 5.74 8.53 12.87
CA ASN A 3 6.72 9.44 12.29
C ASN A 3 6.39 9.82 10.86
N PHE A 4 6.59 11.08 10.50
CA PHE A 4 6.40 11.61 9.15
C PHE A 4 7.27 12.85 8.91
N THR A 5 7.43 13.24 7.65
CA THR A 5 8.14 14.47 7.28
C THR A 5 7.24 15.67 7.55
N ARG A 6 7.69 16.59 8.45
CA ARG A 6 6.97 17.80 8.83
C ARG A 6 7.34 19.02 8.01
N ARG A 7 8.61 19.18 7.66
CA ARG A 7 9.11 20.33 6.90
C ARG A 7 10.27 19.94 6.02
N ILE A 8 10.36 20.58 4.87
CA ILE A 8 11.50 20.47 3.96
C ILE A 8 11.86 21.85 3.43
N ALA A 9 13.11 22.27 3.62
CA ALA A 9 13.68 23.48 3.08
C ALA A 9 14.85 23.12 2.18
N VAL A 10 14.92 23.72 0.98
CA VAL A 10 15.97 23.50 -0.01
C VAL A 10 16.49 24.85 -0.47
N LYS A 11 17.81 25.03 -0.48
CA LYS A 11 18.49 26.21 -0.99
C LYS A 11 19.36 25.86 -2.20
N GLY A 12 19.32 26.71 -3.20
CA GLY A 12 20.19 26.60 -4.36
C GLY A 12 19.94 25.37 -5.22
N LEU A 13 18.70 24.86 -5.28
CA LEU A 13 18.34 23.76 -6.16
C LEU A 13 18.56 24.17 -7.62
N HIS A 14 19.35 23.36 -8.35
CA HIS A 14 19.77 23.66 -9.71
C HIS A 14 20.44 25.06 -9.86
N GLY A 15 21.10 25.53 -8.79
CA GLY A 15 21.76 26.84 -8.74
C GLY A 15 20.81 28.04 -8.64
N ARG A 16 19.50 27.89 -8.72
CA ARG A 16 18.55 29.03 -8.89
C ARG A 16 17.26 28.95 -8.09
N ILE A 17 16.90 27.81 -7.54
CA ILE A 17 15.60 27.62 -6.89
C ILE A 17 15.79 27.37 -5.39
N SER A 18 15.02 28.08 -4.56
CA SER A 18 14.97 27.82 -3.12
C SER A 18 13.51 27.79 -2.66
N PHE A 19 13.19 26.88 -1.76
CA PHE A 19 11.84 26.75 -1.20
C PHE A 19 11.87 26.22 0.23
N ASP A 20 10.78 26.46 0.93
CA ASP A 20 10.51 25.96 2.28
C ASP A 20 9.05 25.56 2.37
N VAL A 21 8.78 24.28 2.69
CA VAL A 21 7.44 23.69 2.68
C VAL A 21 7.20 22.97 3.99
N SER A 22 6.13 23.37 4.68
CA SER A 22 5.61 22.66 5.86
C SER A 22 4.50 21.69 5.42
N LEU A 23 4.55 20.46 5.94
CA LEU A 23 3.67 19.36 5.55
C LEU A 23 2.77 18.94 6.71
N ASN A 24 1.53 18.57 6.39
CA ASN A 24 0.56 18.01 7.32
C ASN A 24 0.76 16.50 7.47
N PRO A 25 0.28 15.90 8.58
CA PRO A 25 0.43 14.45 8.81
C PRO A 25 -0.37 13.58 7.84
N ASP A 26 -1.45 14.09 7.26
CA ASP A 26 -2.40 13.38 6.42
C ASP A 26 -2.22 13.69 4.93
N LEU A 27 -2.96 14.65 4.38
CA LEU A 27 -2.95 15.02 2.98
C LEU A 27 -2.25 16.35 2.73
N ASN A 28 -1.36 16.37 1.72
CA ASN A 28 -0.68 17.55 1.20
C ASN A 28 -0.81 17.58 -0.31
N ILE A 29 -1.42 18.63 -0.85
CA ILE A 29 -1.56 18.86 -2.29
C ILE A 29 -0.67 20.03 -2.67
N ILE A 30 0.47 19.73 -3.25
CA ILE A 30 1.45 20.72 -3.69
C ILE A 30 1.06 21.21 -5.08
N TYR A 31 0.43 22.36 -5.13
CA TYR A 31 -0.06 22.97 -6.36
C TYR A 31 0.90 24.04 -6.87
N GLY A 32 1.29 23.97 -8.14
CA GLY A 32 2.19 24.96 -8.74
C GLY A 32 2.47 24.70 -10.21
N LYS A 33 3.09 25.70 -10.87
CA LYS A 33 3.48 25.64 -12.29
C LYS A 33 4.52 24.54 -12.54
N ASN A 34 4.60 24.07 -13.79
CA ASN A 34 5.63 23.13 -14.22
C ASN A 34 7.02 23.77 -14.18
N GLY A 35 8.07 22.96 -14.00
CA GLY A 35 9.46 23.41 -13.98
C GLY A 35 9.93 24.06 -12.68
N LEU A 36 9.10 24.15 -11.64
CA LEU A 36 9.44 24.76 -10.36
C LEU A 36 10.09 23.80 -9.35
N GLY A 37 10.29 22.53 -9.69
CA GLY A 37 10.94 21.55 -8.80
C GLY A 37 9.99 20.69 -7.96
N LYS A 38 8.67 20.62 -8.25
CA LYS A 38 7.72 19.75 -7.55
C LYS A 38 8.14 18.28 -7.55
N THR A 39 8.46 17.73 -8.72
CA THR A 39 8.95 16.35 -8.86
C THR A 39 10.25 16.15 -8.09
N THR A 40 11.17 17.11 -8.12
CA THR A 40 12.43 17.05 -7.37
C THR A 40 12.18 17.03 -5.85
N LEU A 41 11.19 17.79 -5.36
CA LEU A 41 10.77 17.73 -3.97
C LEU A 41 10.32 16.32 -3.56
N LEU A 42 9.49 15.66 -4.39
CA LEU A 42 9.09 14.26 -4.13
C LEU A 42 10.28 13.31 -4.16
N HIS A 43 11.22 13.49 -5.10
CA HIS A 43 12.44 12.68 -5.18
C HIS A 43 13.32 12.84 -3.94
N ILE A 44 13.45 14.05 -3.41
CA ILE A 44 14.22 14.33 -2.18
C ILE A 44 13.59 13.58 -1.01
N ILE A 45 12.27 13.73 -0.79
CA ILE A 45 11.55 13.06 0.30
C ILE A 45 11.69 11.54 0.16
N ALA A 46 11.48 11.00 -1.04
CA ALA A 46 11.54 9.56 -1.28
C ALA A 46 12.93 8.97 -1.01
N ASN A 47 13.98 9.60 -1.53
CA ASN A 47 15.35 9.11 -1.34
C ASN A 47 15.80 9.18 0.13
N ILE A 48 15.40 10.22 0.87
CA ILE A 48 15.67 10.30 2.31
C ILE A 48 14.89 9.23 3.08
N SER A 49 13.59 9.08 2.81
CA SER A 49 12.76 8.04 3.44
C SER A 49 13.28 6.62 3.16
N ASP A 50 13.92 6.41 2.00
CA ASP A 50 14.57 5.14 1.66
C ASP A 50 15.97 5.01 2.28
N GLY A 51 16.56 6.09 2.78
CA GLY A 51 17.95 6.15 3.22
C GLY A 51 18.96 6.11 2.06
N ASP A 52 18.53 6.36 0.81
CA ASP A 52 19.39 6.40 -0.38
C ASP A 52 20.04 7.78 -0.53
N LEU A 53 20.87 8.15 0.43
CA LEU A 53 21.51 9.46 0.49
C LEU A 53 22.55 9.67 -0.61
N TYR A 54 23.06 8.59 -1.19
CA TYR A 54 24.04 8.68 -2.29
C TYR A 54 23.48 9.42 -3.52
N ARG A 55 22.15 9.41 -3.72
CA ARG A 55 21.50 10.11 -4.84
C ARG A 55 21.74 11.61 -4.84
N PHE A 56 21.96 12.22 -3.68
CA PHE A 56 22.20 13.65 -3.56
C PHE A 56 23.51 14.13 -4.17
N TYR A 57 24.45 13.20 -4.44
CA TYR A 57 25.63 13.51 -5.26
C TYR A 57 25.24 14.02 -6.65
N HIS A 58 24.21 13.47 -7.26
CA HIS A 58 23.73 13.81 -8.59
C HIS A 58 22.80 15.03 -8.64
N LEU A 59 22.45 15.60 -7.48
CA LEU A 59 21.63 16.80 -7.41
C LEU A 59 22.50 18.03 -7.19
N ASN A 60 22.21 19.10 -7.92
CA ASN A 60 22.83 20.40 -7.66
C ASN A 60 21.98 21.16 -6.64
N PHE A 61 22.56 21.45 -5.46
CA PHE A 61 21.95 22.19 -4.35
C PHE A 61 23.06 22.73 -3.44
N SER A 62 22.73 23.70 -2.59
CA SER A 62 23.63 24.19 -1.53
C SER A 62 23.30 23.54 -0.18
N GLU A 63 22.03 23.54 0.21
CA GLU A 63 21.58 23.02 1.49
C GLU A 63 20.18 22.39 1.38
N ILE A 64 19.98 21.24 2.02
CA ILE A 64 18.66 20.60 2.22
C ILE A 64 18.49 20.35 3.70
N ILE A 65 17.37 20.84 4.26
CA ILE A 65 16.99 20.64 5.67
C ILE A 65 15.67 19.89 5.66
N ILE A 66 15.59 18.76 6.37
CA ILE A 66 14.34 18.02 6.58
C ILE A 66 14.11 17.83 8.07
N GLU A 67 12.90 18.15 8.51
CA GLU A 67 12.44 17.99 9.88
C GLU A 67 11.35 16.91 9.94
N SER A 68 11.48 16.03 10.93
CA SER A 68 10.43 15.07 11.28
C SER A 68 9.44 15.68 12.28
N ASN A 69 8.27 15.05 12.43
CA ASN A 69 7.31 15.44 13.47
C ASN A 69 7.83 15.16 14.90
N SER A 70 8.79 14.26 15.07
CA SER A 70 9.46 13.98 16.34
C SER A 70 10.54 15.02 16.72
N GLY A 71 10.77 16.01 15.84
CA GLY A 71 11.74 17.10 16.08
C GLY A 71 13.16 16.79 15.60
N ASN A 72 13.44 15.64 15.03
CA ASN A 72 14.76 15.34 14.45
C ASN A 72 14.97 16.15 13.16
N ILE A 73 16.20 16.63 12.98
CA ILE A 73 16.61 17.46 11.86
C ILE A 73 17.75 16.80 11.09
N LEU A 74 17.52 16.50 9.81
CA LEU A 74 18.54 16.03 8.88
C LEU A 74 18.97 17.18 7.97
N ILE A 75 20.26 17.45 7.89
CA ILE A 75 20.83 18.51 7.05
C ILE A 75 21.83 17.88 6.09
N LEU A 76 21.66 18.18 4.80
CA LEU A 76 22.61 17.85 3.75
C LEU A 76 23.19 19.17 3.20
N ASN A 77 24.49 19.30 3.19
CA ASN A 77 25.21 20.44 2.58
C ASN A 77 26.07 19.92 1.45
N LYS A 78 26.11 20.67 0.33
CA LYS A 78 26.96 20.33 -0.80
C LYS A 78 27.88 21.47 -1.13
N ASN A 79 29.18 21.27 -0.95
CA ASN A 79 30.24 22.24 -1.25
C ASN A 79 31.31 21.54 -2.10
N GLU A 80 31.72 22.14 -3.21
CA GLU A 80 32.80 21.65 -4.10
C GLU A 80 32.65 20.15 -4.46
N GLY A 81 31.41 19.70 -4.71
CA GLY A 81 31.14 18.32 -5.08
C GLY A 81 31.14 17.33 -3.90
N ILE A 82 31.37 17.77 -2.68
CA ILE A 82 31.29 16.96 -1.46
C ILE A 82 29.94 17.18 -0.81
N VAL A 83 29.22 16.09 -0.53
CA VAL A 83 27.97 16.11 0.23
C VAL A 83 28.28 15.71 1.67
N SER A 84 27.98 16.59 2.62
CA SER A 84 28.06 16.33 4.04
C SER A 84 26.67 16.16 4.64
N VAL A 85 26.50 15.19 5.54
CA VAL A 85 25.23 14.84 6.17
C VAL A 85 25.39 14.95 7.68
N SER A 86 24.49 15.69 8.30
CA SER A 86 24.36 15.79 9.77
C SER A 86 22.95 15.48 10.22
N LEU A 87 22.82 14.83 11.38
CA LEU A 87 21.57 14.51 12.04
C LEU A 87 21.58 15.10 13.45
N ASP A 88 20.59 15.94 13.77
CA ASP A 88 20.43 16.60 15.06
C ASP A 88 21.67 17.44 15.50
N GLY A 89 22.41 17.95 14.51
CA GLY A 89 23.64 18.72 14.72
C GLY A 89 24.93 17.90 14.70
N ASP A 90 24.84 16.59 14.82
CA ASP A 90 26.01 15.72 14.77
C ASP A 90 26.36 15.35 13.32
N ALA A 91 27.64 15.51 12.94
CA ALA A 91 28.13 15.09 11.63
C ALA A 91 28.10 13.56 11.55
N VAL A 92 27.36 13.02 10.58
CA VAL A 92 27.21 11.58 10.41
C VAL A 92 28.25 11.04 9.41
N PHE A 93 28.37 11.67 8.22
CA PHE A 93 29.36 11.32 7.21
C PHE A 93 29.44 12.37 6.09
N SER A 94 30.48 12.24 5.24
CA SER A 94 30.65 13.04 4.03
C SER A 94 31.13 12.15 2.88
N TYR A 95 30.74 12.46 1.65
CA TYR A 95 31.15 11.75 0.46
C TYR A 95 31.25 12.69 -0.75
N GLY A 96 32.13 12.33 -1.71
CA GLY A 96 32.36 13.13 -2.93
C GLY A 96 32.81 12.26 -4.09
N GLY A 97 32.90 12.82 -5.31
CA GLY A 97 33.02 12.10 -6.57
C GLY A 97 34.34 11.38 -6.84
N HIS A 98 35.39 11.62 -6.07
CA HIS A 98 36.68 10.95 -6.23
C HIS A 98 36.96 9.83 -5.23
N VAL A 99 36.05 9.63 -4.27
CA VAL A 99 36.08 8.45 -3.46
C VAL A 99 35.42 7.36 -4.30
N GLU A 100 36.21 6.47 -4.90
CA GLU A 100 35.72 5.15 -5.30
C GLU A 100 34.94 4.63 -4.10
N THR A 101 33.61 4.79 -4.15
CA THR A 101 32.72 4.24 -3.13
C THR A 101 32.83 2.75 -3.29
N THR A 102 33.83 2.16 -2.62
CA THR A 102 33.92 0.73 -2.49
C THR A 102 32.56 0.26 -1.99
N GLN A 103 32.08 -0.84 -2.48
CA GLN A 103 30.81 -1.48 -2.10
C GLN A 103 30.63 -1.47 -0.56
N SER A 104 31.74 -1.56 0.21
CA SER A 104 31.78 -1.45 1.67
C SER A 104 31.31 -0.10 2.22
N ASN A 105 31.63 1.03 1.55
CA ASN A 105 31.23 2.35 2.02
C ASN A 105 29.74 2.63 1.72
N TYR A 106 29.24 2.17 0.57
CA TYR A 106 27.82 2.25 0.25
C TYR A 106 26.98 1.39 1.21
N GLN A 107 27.41 0.17 1.51
CA GLN A 107 26.74 -0.71 2.48
C GLN A 107 26.66 -0.07 3.86
N LYS A 108 27.72 0.59 4.32
CA LYS A 108 27.69 1.33 5.59
C LYS A 108 26.74 2.51 5.57
N LEU A 109 26.62 3.22 4.44
CA LEU A 109 25.79 4.40 4.28
C LEU A 109 24.30 4.10 4.10
N ALA A 110 23.96 3.16 3.24
CA ALA A 110 22.57 2.86 2.87
C ALA A 110 21.95 1.74 3.74
N LEU A 111 22.77 0.80 4.20
CA LEU A 111 22.35 -0.43 4.89
C LEU A 111 22.79 -0.48 6.34
N GLY A 112 23.64 0.47 6.79
CA GLY A 112 24.09 0.58 8.16
C GLY A 112 23.06 1.22 9.09
N ASP A 113 23.43 1.31 10.37
CA ASP A 113 22.58 1.86 11.44
C ASP A 113 22.06 3.27 11.14
N VAL A 114 22.80 4.07 10.36
CA VAL A 114 22.41 5.44 9.93
C VAL A 114 21.21 5.40 9.01
N GLY A 115 21.25 4.57 7.96
CA GLY A 115 20.11 4.45 7.03
C GLY A 115 18.86 3.92 7.71
N ASP A 116 19.01 2.96 8.65
CA ASP A 116 17.88 2.45 9.44
C ASP A 116 17.33 3.50 10.40
N THR A 117 18.20 4.32 10.99
CA THR A 117 17.79 5.44 11.86
C THR A 117 17.01 6.49 11.08
N ILE A 118 17.52 6.92 9.92
CA ILE A 118 16.84 7.89 9.05
C ILE A 118 15.47 7.35 8.60
N ARG A 119 15.39 6.09 8.18
CA ARG A 119 14.10 5.45 7.82
C ARG A 119 13.09 5.48 8.98
N LYS A 120 13.52 5.19 10.19
CA LYS A 120 12.65 5.23 11.38
C LYS A 120 12.17 6.66 11.69
N ILE A 121 13.06 7.64 11.60
CA ILE A 121 12.76 9.06 11.89
C ILE A 121 11.74 9.63 10.90
N PHE A 122 11.84 9.28 9.61
CA PHE A 122 10.97 9.83 8.55
C PHE A 122 9.82 8.90 8.15
N GLY A 123 9.39 8.00 9.03
CA GLY A 123 8.19 7.19 8.86
C GLY A 123 8.35 5.94 8.00
N GLY A 124 9.57 5.56 7.67
CA GLY A 124 9.85 4.36 6.88
C GLY A 124 9.85 4.60 5.36
N ARG A 125 9.96 3.52 4.61
CA ARG A 125 10.07 3.56 3.15
C ARG A 125 8.82 4.14 2.51
N SER A 126 8.99 5.15 1.67
CA SER A 126 7.91 5.77 0.91
C SER A 126 7.52 4.94 -0.33
N CYS A 127 6.29 5.14 -0.79
CA CYS A 127 5.85 4.67 -2.09
C CYS A 127 5.77 5.86 -3.05
N TYR A 128 6.70 5.92 -4.00
CA TYR A 128 6.70 6.97 -5.01
C TYR A 128 5.99 6.51 -6.29
N LEU A 129 4.98 7.26 -6.70
CA LEU A 129 4.19 7.07 -7.92
C LEU A 129 4.57 8.15 -8.93
N PRO A 130 5.41 7.84 -9.95
CA PRO A 130 5.91 8.82 -10.89
C PRO A 130 4.85 9.27 -11.90
N ALA A 131 5.01 10.48 -12.45
CA ALA A 131 4.20 10.98 -13.56
C ALA A 131 4.29 10.08 -14.80
N PHE A 132 5.46 9.49 -15.07
CA PHE A 132 5.71 8.60 -16.20
C PHE A 132 5.26 7.13 -16.01
N ARG A 133 4.37 6.86 -15.04
CA ARG A 133 3.89 5.50 -14.71
C ARG A 133 3.24 4.75 -15.87
N SER A 134 2.57 5.45 -16.79
CA SER A 134 2.00 4.85 -18.00
C SER A 134 3.06 4.28 -18.96
N VAL A 135 4.25 4.88 -18.99
CA VAL A 135 5.39 4.36 -19.77
C VAL A 135 5.90 3.07 -19.15
N LEU A 136 5.93 2.97 -17.82
CA LEU A 136 6.38 1.78 -17.09
C LEU A 136 5.48 0.56 -17.34
N GLU A 137 4.16 0.77 -17.43
CA GLU A 137 3.23 -0.30 -17.76
C GLU A 137 3.46 -0.85 -19.18
N ARG A 138 3.66 0.04 -20.16
CA ARG A 138 3.89 -0.35 -21.56
C ARG A 138 5.25 -1.02 -21.76
N SER A 139 6.30 -0.53 -21.11
CA SER A 139 7.65 -1.08 -21.26
C SER A 139 7.77 -2.52 -20.73
N ARG A 140 6.93 -2.92 -19.79
CA ARG A 140 6.91 -4.28 -19.23
C ARG A 140 6.34 -5.33 -20.21
N GLU A 141 5.41 -4.91 -21.07
CA GLU A 141 4.85 -5.79 -22.13
C GLU A 141 5.86 -6.06 -23.25
N ILE A 142 6.79 -5.14 -23.48
CA ILE A 142 7.76 -5.20 -24.59
C ILE A 142 9.04 -5.95 -24.20
N TYR A 143 9.47 -5.82 -22.94
CA TYR A 143 10.73 -6.39 -22.46
C TYR A 143 10.47 -7.38 -21.32
N GLY A 144 10.08 -8.59 -21.66
CA GLY A 144 10.25 -9.74 -20.76
C GLY A 144 11.72 -9.79 -20.34
N ALA A 145 12.00 -9.99 -19.06
CA ALA A 145 13.32 -9.92 -18.46
C ALA A 145 14.37 -10.68 -19.30
N SER A 146 15.13 -9.97 -20.15
CA SER A 146 16.27 -10.55 -20.83
C SER A 146 17.40 -10.66 -19.81
N THR A 147 17.90 -11.87 -19.62
CA THR A 147 19.00 -12.21 -18.73
C THR A 147 20.33 -11.50 -19.09
N GLU A 148 20.42 -10.88 -20.24
CA GLU A 148 21.61 -10.16 -20.72
C GLU A 148 21.80 -8.77 -20.07
N GLU A 149 20.72 -8.05 -19.78
CA GLU A 149 20.82 -6.75 -19.06
C GLU A 149 21.33 -6.88 -17.61
N ALA A 150 21.24 -8.08 -17.04
CA ALA A 150 21.69 -8.38 -15.70
C ALA A 150 23.23 -8.52 -15.56
N ARG A 151 23.98 -8.46 -16.64
CA ARG A 151 25.46 -8.60 -16.67
C ARG A 151 26.18 -7.39 -17.27
N GLY A 152 25.46 -6.29 -17.53
CA GLY A 152 25.99 -5.07 -18.12
C GLY A 152 26.69 -4.12 -17.13
N PRO A 153 27.15 -2.95 -17.58
CA PRO A 153 27.91 -1.96 -16.76
C PRO A 153 27.15 -1.44 -15.53
N ASN A 154 25.85 -1.70 -15.42
CA ASN A 154 25.01 -1.30 -14.29
C ASN A 154 24.83 -2.40 -13.21
N TYR A 155 25.64 -3.47 -13.26
CA TYR A 155 25.53 -4.60 -12.33
C TYR A 155 25.70 -4.17 -10.85
N ASP A 156 26.67 -3.31 -10.57
CA ASP A 156 26.93 -2.82 -9.22
C ASP A 156 25.75 -1.97 -8.69
N GLU A 157 25.13 -1.18 -9.54
CA GLU A 157 23.94 -0.42 -9.17
C GLU A 157 22.72 -1.34 -8.95
N LEU A 158 22.60 -2.40 -9.74
CA LEU A 158 21.57 -3.42 -9.56
C LEU A 158 21.68 -4.07 -8.18
N VAL A 159 22.87 -4.54 -7.81
CA VAL A 159 23.13 -5.16 -6.51
C VAL A 159 22.83 -4.18 -5.37
N ARG A 160 23.27 -2.92 -5.50
CA ARG A 160 22.98 -1.87 -4.50
C ARG A 160 21.49 -1.65 -4.28
N ILE A 161 20.71 -1.60 -5.36
CA ILE A 161 19.25 -1.39 -5.25
C ILE A 161 18.58 -2.66 -4.70
N GLU A 162 18.99 -3.86 -5.10
CA GLU A 162 18.50 -5.12 -4.54
C GLU A 162 18.74 -5.17 -3.03
N GLU A 163 19.95 -4.85 -2.57
CA GLU A 163 20.30 -4.78 -1.14
C GLU A 163 19.45 -3.74 -0.40
N LEU A 164 19.24 -2.54 -0.98
CA LEU A 164 18.39 -1.50 -0.41
C LEU A 164 16.93 -1.95 -0.28
N ILE A 165 16.44 -2.74 -1.20
CA ILE A 165 15.08 -3.29 -1.17
C ILE A 165 14.96 -4.42 -0.15
N GLN A 166 15.97 -5.27 -0.04
CA GLN A 166 16.00 -6.45 0.83
C GLN A 166 16.32 -6.11 2.29
N ALA A 167 17.05 -4.99 2.56
CA ALA A 167 17.46 -4.60 3.90
C ALA A 167 16.26 -4.52 4.86
N ARG A 168 16.24 -5.49 5.76
CA ARG A 168 15.40 -5.74 6.93
C ARG A 168 13.97 -5.15 6.92
N GLY A 169 13.00 -6.02 6.72
CA GLY A 169 11.63 -5.83 7.23
C GLY A 169 10.50 -5.68 6.23
N ALA A 170 10.75 -5.58 4.94
CA ALA A 170 9.69 -5.57 3.96
C ALA A 170 9.45 -6.99 3.40
N VAL A 171 8.24 -7.45 3.62
CA VAL A 171 7.61 -8.65 3.05
C VAL A 171 7.78 -9.93 3.87
N LYS A 172 6.78 -10.21 4.68
CA LYS A 172 6.42 -11.56 5.15
C LYS A 172 5.83 -12.36 3.97
N SER A 173 6.65 -12.78 3.03
CA SER A 173 6.28 -13.76 2.01
C SER A 173 6.96 -15.10 2.34
N ASN A 174 6.21 -16.18 2.22
CA ASN A 174 6.59 -17.51 2.67
C ASN A 174 7.55 -18.25 1.72
N THR A 175 8.03 -17.62 0.64
CA THR A 175 8.89 -18.28 -0.35
C THR A 175 10.09 -17.41 -0.71
N TYR A 176 11.29 -17.84 -0.34
CA TYR A 176 12.58 -17.17 -0.63
C TYR A 176 12.73 -16.78 -2.11
N TYR A 177 12.35 -17.66 -3.03
CA TYR A 177 12.45 -17.43 -4.48
C TYR A 177 11.61 -16.26 -5.02
N SER A 178 10.44 -16.00 -4.46
CA SER A 178 9.57 -14.93 -4.92
C SER A 178 10.02 -13.54 -4.46
N ARG A 179 10.71 -13.46 -3.32
CA ARG A 179 11.25 -12.19 -2.78
C ARG A 179 12.43 -11.68 -3.60
N ASP A 180 13.36 -12.56 -3.93
CA ASP A 180 14.54 -12.19 -4.70
C ASP A 180 14.16 -11.75 -6.10
N LEU A 181 13.18 -12.42 -6.73
CA LEU A 181 12.69 -12.04 -8.05
C LEU A 181 11.95 -10.69 -8.03
N ALA A 182 11.14 -10.43 -7.03
CA ALA A 182 10.41 -9.16 -6.88
C ALA A 182 11.38 -8.00 -6.60
N ALA A 183 12.38 -8.19 -5.73
CA ALA A 183 13.43 -7.21 -5.46
C ALA A 183 14.21 -6.89 -6.73
N ARG A 184 14.64 -7.92 -7.46
CA ARG A 184 15.36 -7.77 -8.72
C ARG A 184 14.55 -7.05 -9.80
N ASN A 185 13.27 -7.37 -9.97
CA ASN A 185 12.38 -6.68 -10.91
C ASN A 185 12.23 -5.20 -10.55
N THR A 186 12.12 -4.88 -9.27
CA THR A 186 12.05 -3.49 -8.78
C THR A 186 13.36 -2.75 -9.03
N ALA A 187 14.51 -3.39 -8.80
CA ALA A 187 15.83 -2.85 -9.06
C ALA A 187 16.03 -2.54 -10.55
N LEU A 188 15.75 -3.50 -11.44
CA LEU A 188 15.85 -3.31 -12.90
C LEU A 188 14.93 -2.18 -13.38
N LYS A 189 13.71 -2.13 -12.89
CA LYS A 189 12.76 -1.04 -13.18
C LYS A 189 13.34 0.32 -12.76
N THR A 190 13.93 0.40 -11.58
CA THR A 190 14.53 1.62 -11.04
C THR A 190 15.72 2.08 -11.88
N ILE A 191 16.63 1.17 -12.26
CA ILE A 191 17.79 1.49 -13.11
C ILE A 191 17.34 2.07 -14.45
N ARG A 192 16.38 1.44 -15.11
CA ARG A 192 15.83 1.96 -16.37
C ARG A 192 15.24 3.36 -16.20
N CYS A 193 14.46 3.57 -15.12
CA CYS A 193 13.91 4.89 -14.84
C CYS A 193 15.01 5.94 -14.60
N ARG A 194 16.08 5.56 -13.90
CA ARG A 194 17.24 6.46 -13.70
C ARG A 194 17.95 6.81 -15.00
N ALA A 195 18.11 5.83 -15.90
CA ALA A 195 18.68 6.06 -17.22
C ALA A 195 17.84 7.01 -18.10
N TRP A 196 16.50 6.95 -17.98
CA TRP A 196 15.62 7.78 -18.82
C TRP A 196 15.24 9.12 -18.20
N PHE A 197 15.11 9.20 -16.89
CA PHE A 197 14.52 10.34 -16.17
C PHE A 197 15.48 10.97 -15.15
N GLY A 198 16.75 10.49 -15.11
CA GLY A 198 17.81 11.06 -14.28
C GLY A 198 18.10 10.29 -12.99
N ALA A 199 19.33 10.42 -12.52
CA ALA A 199 19.91 9.66 -11.42
C ALA A 199 19.22 9.88 -10.05
N MET A 200 18.47 10.98 -9.88
CA MET A 200 17.73 11.30 -8.67
C MET A 200 16.41 10.51 -8.52
N VAL A 201 15.97 9.78 -9.55
CA VAL A 201 14.73 8.97 -9.46
C VAL A 201 14.85 7.98 -8.31
N PRO A 202 13.88 7.97 -7.37
CA PRO A 202 13.86 7.06 -6.23
C PRO A 202 13.64 5.61 -6.65
N VAL A 203 13.69 4.70 -5.70
CA VAL A 203 13.32 3.30 -5.94
C VAL A 203 11.86 3.21 -6.38
N ILE A 204 11.62 2.65 -7.56
CA ILE A 204 10.29 2.56 -8.17
C ILE A 204 9.56 1.30 -7.69
N ARG A 205 8.76 1.45 -6.64
CA ARG A 205 7.91 0.38 -6.08
C ARG A 205 6.48 0.37 -6.65
N TYR A 206 6.23 1.16 -7.69
CA TYR A 206 4.94 1.25 -8.35
C TYR A 206 4.51 -0.14 -8.88
N PRO A 207 3.33 -0.66 -8.46
CA PRO A 207 2.86 -1.96 -8.88
C PRO A 207 2.37 -1.94 -10.33
N SER A 208 2.50 -3.04 -11.02
CA SER A 208 1.80 -3.26 -12.28
C SER A 208 0.43 -3.87 -12.03
N ILE A 209 -0.44 -3.89 -13.03
CA ILE A 209 -1.75 -4.53 -12.92
C ILE A 209 -1.64 -6.06 -12.64
N ALA A 210 -0.55 -6.70 -13.04
CA ALA A 210 -0.27 -8.09 -12.69
C ALA A 210 0.09 -8.24 -11.21
N ASP A 211 0.89 -7.30 -10.66
CA ASP A 211 1.23 -7.26 -9.24
C ASP A 211 -0.02 -7.02 -8.37
N VAL A 212 -0.97 -6.21 -8.86
CA VAL A 212 -2.29 -6.00 -8.23
C VAL A 212 -3.06 -7.31 -8.16
N ALA A 213 -3.19 -8.02 -9.29
CA ALA A 213 -3.91 -9.28 -9.34
C ALA A 213 -3.29 -10.34 -8.42
N GLU A 214 -1.97 -10.46 -8.41
CA GLU A 214 -1.25 -11.40 -7.56
C GLU A 214 -1.39 -11.04 -6.08
N GLY A 215 -1.15 -9.77 -5.72
CA GLY A 215 -1.23 -9.30 -4.35
C GLY A 215 -2.63 -9.45 -3.74
N LEU A 216 -3.69 -9.10 -4.48
CA LEU A 216 -5.07 -9.32 -4.03
C LEU A 216 -5.39 -10.81 -3.87
N SER A 217 -4.88 -11.67 -4.77
CA SER A 217 -5.04 -13.12 -4.67
C SER A 217 -4.33 -13.72 -3.46
N GLU A 218 -3.16 -13.19 -3.10
CA GLU A 218 -2.41 -13.59 -1.91
C GLU A 218 -3.13 -13.13 -0.63
N GLU A 219 -3.66 -11.90 -0.62
CA GLU A 219 -4.42 -11.37 0.50
C GLU A 219 -5.68 -12.17 0.74
N TRP A 220 -6.42 -12.47 -0.33
CA TRP A 220 -7.58 -13.34 -0.25
C TRP A 220 -7.23 -14.73 0.33
N SER A 221 -6.12 -15.33 -0.16
CA SER A 221 -5.65 -16.63 0.35
C SER A 221 -5.28 -16.55 1.83
N SER A 222 -4.61 -15.48 2.24
CA SER A 222 -4.21 -15.23 3.62
C SER A 222 -5.42 -15.01 4.53
N ALA A 223 -6.42 -14.24 4.08
CA ALA A 223 -7.67 -14.04 4.78
C ALA A 223 -8.41 -15.36 4.95
N ASN A 224 -8.49 -16.18 3.88
CA ASN A 224 -9.15 -17.48 3.91
C ASN A 224 -8.47 -18.48 4.88
N ILE A 225 -7.13 -18.51 4.89
CA ILE A 225 -6.39 -19.38 5.84
C ILE A 225 -6.60 -18.90 7.28
N ARG A 226 -6.55 -17.58 7.51
CA ARG A 226 -6.76 -17.00 8.85
C ARG A 226 -8.15 -17.27 9.37
N THR A 227 -9.17 -17.02 8.56
CA THR A 227 -10.56 -17.31 8.94
C THR A 227 -10.79 -18.78 9.19
N SER A 228 -10.27 -19.68 8.35
CA SER A 228 -10.43 -21.13 8.53
C SER A 228 -9.80 -21.63 9.84
N ARG A 229 -8.65 -21.12 10.25
CA ARG A 229 -8.01 -21.47 11.52
C ARG A 229 -8.83 -20.97 12.72
N LEU A 230 -9.21 -19.69 12.69
CA LEU A 230 -10.02 -19.09 13.77
C LEU A 230 -11.40 -19.74 13.86
N GLU A 231 -12.03 -20.09 12.74
CA GLU A 231 -13.28 -20.82 12.72
C GLU A 231 -13.13 -22.21 13.37
N GLN A 232 -12.02 -22.92 13.12
CA GLN A 232 -11.77 -24.21 13.75
C GLN A 232 -11.63 -24.07 15.27
N ASP A 233 -10.84 -23.13 15.75
CA ASP A 233 -10.65 -22.86 17.18
C ASP A 233 -11.98 -22.48 17.86
N GLN A 234 -12.80 -21.66 17.19
CA GLN A 234 -14.12 -21.26 17.65
C GLN A 234 -15.10 -22.45 17.73
N TYR A 235 -15.05 -23.36 16.76
CA TYR A 235 -15.90 -24.56 16.80
C TYR A 235 -15.51 -25.49 17.95
N GLU A 236 -14.20 -25.70 18.19
CA GLU A 236 -13.74 -26.52 19.32
C GLU A 236 -14.19 -25.92 20.66
N GLN A 237 -14.04 -24.58 20.82
CA GLN A 237 -14.51 -23.90 22.04
C GLN A 237 -16.04 -23.98 22.21
N ALA A 238 -16.81 -23.70 21.16
CA ALA A 238 -18.26 -23.77 21.20
C ALA A 238 -18.77 -25.19 21.49
N PHE A 239 -18.06 -26.24 21.00
CA PHE A 239 -18.37 -27.61 21.32
C PHE A 239 -18.23 -27.90 22.83
N LEU A 240 -17.11 -27.40 23.43
CA LEU A 240 -16.90 -27.53 24.88
C LEU A 240 -17.97 -26.80 25.69
N ASP A 241 -18.28 -25.55 25.30
CA ASP A 241 -19.30 -24.73 25.96
C ASP A 241 -20.71 -25.38 25.90
N ILE A 242 -21.08 -25.95 24.74
CA ILE A 242 -22.34 -26.69 24.56
C ILE A 242 -22.35 -27.95 25.42
N PHE A 243 -21.25 -28.71 25.47
CA PHE A 243 -21.12 -29.89 26.25
C PHE A 243 -21.27 -29.61 27.76
N GLU A 244 -20.61 -28.52 28.21
CA GLU A 244 -20.74 -28.05 29.61
C GLU A 244 -22.18 -27.62 29.94
N ALA A 245 -22.83 -26.86 29.05
CA ALA A 245 -24.21 -26.44 29.22
C ALA A 245 -25.17 -27.65 29.38
N ILE A 246 -25.01 -28.69 28.55
CA ILE A 246 -25.81 -29.92 28.62
C ILE A 246 -25.55 -30.69 29.92
N LEU A 247 -24.29 -30.75 30.41
CA LEU A 247 -23.97 -31.44 31.69
C LEU A 247 -24.50 -30.69 32.88
N LEU A 248 -24.48 -29.37 32.90
CA LEU A 248 -25.04 -28.54 33.97
C LEU A 248 -26.54 -28.64 34.03
N GLU A 249 -27.23 -28.63 32.89
CA GLU A 249 -28.71 -28.83 32.84
C GLU A 249 -29.14 -30.24 33.34
N ARG A 250 -28.29 -31.25 33.17
CA ARG A 250 -28.54 -32.61 33.66
C ARG A 250 -28.48 -32.73 35.19
N ASN A 251 -27.69 -31.85 35.83
CA ASN A 251 -27.46 -31.86 37.27
C ASN A 251 -28.49 -31.01 38.07
N THR A 252 -29.27 -30.16 37.38
CA THR A 252 -30.31 -29.31 37.99
C THR A 252 -31.70 -29.92 37.82
N THR A 253 -31.90 -31.15 38.36
CA THR A 253 -33.22 -31.74 38.53
C THR A 253 -33.84 -31.30 39.88
N SER A 254 -33.97 -30.01 40.14
CA SER A 254 -34.78 -29.44 41.24
C SER A 254 -35.48 -28.18 40.72
N PRO A 255 -36.82 -28.09 40.88
CA PRO A 255 -37.61 -27.02 40.26
C PRO A 255 -37.73 -25.76 41.13
N GLU A 256 -36.74 -25.41 41.91
CA GLU A 256 -36.78 -24.19 42.73
C GLU A 256 -35.46 -23.38 42.62
N SER A 257 -35.65 -22.13 42.23
CA SER A 257 -34.66 -21.03 42.24
C SER A 257 -33.75 -20.88 41.03
N LEU A 258 -34.24 -20.22 39.97
CA LEU A 258 -33.47 -19.36 39.11
C LEU A 258 -34.34 -18.18 38.66
N THR A 259 -34.59 -17.26 39.58
CA THR A 259 -34.90 -15.87 39.27
C THR A 259 -33.58 -15.10 39.43
N SER A 260 -32.78 -15.00 38.38
CA SER A 260 -31.78 -13.96 38.23
C SER A 260 -32.11 -13.21 36.95
N ASP A 261 -32.59 -11.98 37.15
CA ASP A 261 -32.78 -10.95 36.13
C ASP A 261 -31.49 -10.76 35.31
N GLY A 262 -31.41 -11.40 34.18
CA GLY A 262 -30.50 -11.12 33.08
C GLY A 262 -31.33 -11.30 31.83
N ASP A 263 -31.47 -10.24 31.08
CA ASP A 263 -32.19 -10.05 29.83
C ASP A 263 -32.10 -11.26 28.86
N VAL A 264 -32.89 -12.28 29.13
CA VAL A 264 -33.06 -13.46 28.26
C VAL A 264 -34.06 -13.04 27.20
N GLY A 265 -33.53 -12.58 26.05
CA GLY A 265 -34.37 -12.31 24.89
C GLY A 265 -35.34 -13.45 24.62
N SER A 266 -36.54 -13.14 24.20
CA SER A 266 -37.55 -14.17 23.86
C SER A 266 -36.90 -15.19 22.93
N GLN A 267 -37.18 -16.51 23.16
CA GLN A 267 -36.66 -17.59 22.31
C GLN A 267 -36.86 -17.32 20.81
N ASN A 268 -37.98 -16.66 20.47
CA ASN A 268 -38.24 -16.22 19.10
C ASN A 268 -37.24 -15.17 18.59
N ASP A 269 -36.72 -14.28 19.46
CA ASP A 269 -35.72 -13.27 19.09
C ASP A 269 -34.35 -13.92 18.84
N ILE A 270 -34.00 -14.95 19.62
CA ILE A 270 -32.76 -15.73 19.41
C ILE A 270 -32.84 -16.48 18.08
N LEU A 271 -33.95 -17.16 17.80
CA LEU A 271 -34.16 -17.89 16.55
C LEU A 271 -34.19 -16.99 15.32
N SER A 272 -34.85 -15.81 15.42
CA SER A 272 -34.85 -14.84 14.35
C SER A 272 -33.43 -14.32 14.07
N SER A 273 -32.68 -13.98 15.12
CA SER A 273 -31.29 -13.55 15.03
C SER A 273 -30.38 -14.62 14.40
N ILE A 274 -30.54 -15.88 14.78
CA ILE A 274 -29.82 -17.01 14.16
C ILE A 274 -30.20 -17.15 12.68
N SER A 275 -31.47 -17.04 12.34
CA SER A 275 -31.95 -17.09 10.96
C SER A 275 -31.37 -15.97 10.11
N ASP A 276 -31.32 -14.74 10.63
CA ASP A 276 -30.77 -13.59 9.97
C ASP A 276 -29.25 -13.76 9.74
N LEU A 277 -28.52 -14.22 10.75
CA LEU A 277 -27.10 -14.52 10.65
C LEU A 277 -26.82 -15.65 9.65
N LEU A 278 -27.62 -16.68 9.60
CA LEU A 278 -27.49 -17.79 8.65
C LEU A 278 -27.81 -17.37 7.20
N ASN A 279 -28.70 -16.41 7.01
CA ASN A 279 -29.07 -15.90 5.71
C ASN A 279 -28.09 -14.83 5.18
N ASP A 280 -27.20 -14.33 6.04
CA ASP A 280 -26.21 -13.34 5.66
C ASP A 280 -25.24 -13.90 4.58
N GLU A 281 -25.09 -13.16 3.50
CA GLU A 281 -24.22 -13.56 2.37
C GLU A 281 -22.75 -13.65 2.77
N THR A 282 -22.33 -12.91 3.81
CA THR A 282 -20.95 -12.93 4.31
C THR A 282 -20.58 -14.27 4.95
N LEU A 283 -21.55 -14.98 5.53
CA LEU A 283 -21.38 -16.31 6.12
C LEU A 283 -21.55 -17.46 5.13
N LYS A 284 -22.21 -17.21 3.99
CA LYS A 284 -22.35 -18.23 2.94
C LYS A 284 -20.98 -18.47 2.31
N THR A 285 -20.31 -19.54 2.75
CA THR A 285 -19.20 -20.08 1.97
C THR A 285 -19.78 -20.53 0.65
N ARG A 286 -19.27 -20.02 -0.47
CA ARG A 286 -19.72 -20.30 -1.85
C ARG A 286 -19.52 -21.78 -2.27
N SER A 287 -19.66 -22.71 -1.36
CA SER A 287 -19.57 -24.16 -1.57
C SER A 287 -20.92 -24.81 -1.31
N ASP A 288 -21.50 -25.45 -2.32
CA ASP A 288 -22.80 -26.15 -2.28
C ASP A 288 -23.00 -27.17 -1.13
N ARG A 289 -21.93 -27.59 -0.46
CA ARG A 289 -22.01 -28.46 0.72
C ARG A 289 -22.55 -27.75 1.95
N THR A 290 -22.38 -26.44 2.04
CA THR A 290 -22.81 -25.63 3.19
C THR A 290 -24.32 -25.38 3.19
N SER A 291 -24.95 -25.25 2.04
CA SER A 291 -26.39 -25.03 1.92
C SER A 291 -27.20 -26.15 2.63
N LYS A 292 -26.90 -27.42 2.38
CA LYS A 292 -27.59 -28.53 3.01
C LYS A 292 -27.39 -28.64 4.53
N THR A 293 -26.22 -28.22 5.02
CA THR A 293 -25.92 -28.18 6.44
C THR A 293 -26.65 -27.01 7.10
N TYR A 294 -26.76 -25.89 6.44
CA TYR A 294 -27.52 -24.73 6.87
C TYR A 294 -29.00 -25.02 6.96
N ASP A 295 -29.61 -25.63 5.94
CA ASP A 295 -31.04 -26.02 5.95
C ASP A 295 -31.33 -26.97 7.12
N ARG A 296 -30.43 -27.93 7.35
CA ARG A 296 -30.58 -28.84 8.52
C ARG A 296 -30.46 -28.13 9.87
N LEU A 297 -29.53 -27.16 9.99
CA LEU A 297 -29.39 -26.41 11.24
C LEU A 297 -30.58 -25.49 11.48
N LEU A 298 -31.15 -24.89 10.45
CA LEU A 298 -32.41 -24.13 10.54
C LEU A 298 -33.59 -25.04 10.98
N ASP A 299 -33.67 -26.24 10.44
CA ASP A 299 -34.70 -27.19 10.81
C ASP A 299 -34.54 -27.67 12.24
N ILE A 300 -33.30 -27.93 12.71
CA ILE A 300 -33.01 -28.28 14.11
C ILE A 300 -33.34 -27.10 15.03
N ALA A 301 -32.96 -25.86 14.69
CA ALA A 301 -33.25 -24.67 15.47
C ALA A 301 -34.77 -24.43 15.58
N ARG A 302 -35.52 -24.61 14.49
CA ARG A 302 -37.01 -24.54 14.50
C ARG A 302 -37.66 -25.65 15.30
N ALA A 303 -37.11 -26.87 15.27
CA ALA A 303 -37.60 -27.98 16.06
C ALA A 303 -37.35 -27.77 17.56
N ALA A 304 -36.13 -27.29 17.93
CA ALA A 304 -35.80 -26.96 19.32
C ALA A 304 -36.70 -25.86 19.89
N GLY A 305 -37.10 -24.86 19.05
CA GLY A 305 -38.05 -23.81 19.44
C GLY A 305 -39.45 -24.29 19.79
N ARG A 306 -39.84 -25.52 19.41
CA ARG A 306 -41.15 -26.12 19.76
C ARG A 306 -41.15 -26.86 21.09
N GLU A 307 -40.01 -27.18 21.66
CA GLU A 307 -39.88 -27.97 22.90
C GLU A 307 -39.69 -27.15 24.19
N GLY A 308 -39.80 -25.81 24.12
CA GLY A 308 -39.74 -24.94 25.30
C GLY A 308 -38.31 -24.54 25.71
N THR A 309 -38.17 -23.83 26.83
CA THR A 309 -36.98 -23.13 27.30
C THR A 309 -35.73 -23.98 27.56
N LYS A 310 -35.81 -25.28 27.40
CA LYS A 310 -34.76 -26.27 27.73
C LYS A 310 -33.45 -26.13 26.95
N TYR A 311 -33.47 -25.42 25.83
CA TYR A 311 -32.28 -25.32 24.95
C TYR A 311 -31.81 -23.87 24.69
N ASN A 312 -32.31 -22.92 25.51
CA ASN A 312 -31.97 -21.50 25.29
C ASN A 312 -30.48 -21.23 25.46
N SER A 313 -29.82 -21.87 26.42
CA SER A 313 -28.36 -21.74 26.62
C SER A 313 -27.56 -22.23 25.41
N VAL A 314 -27.95 -23.35 24.82
CA VAL A 314 -27.29 -23.89 23.61
C VAL A 314 -27.54 -22.99 22.39
N LEU A 315 -28.74 -22.47 22.22
CA LEU A 315 -29.07 -21.54 21.15
C LEU A 315 -28.31 -20.23 21.28
N GLU A 316 -28.13 -19.71 22.50
CA GLU A 316 -27.32 -18.52 22.75
C GLU A 316 -25.81 -18.73 22.42
N ILE A 317 -25.24 -19.87 22.84
CA ILE A 317 -23.87 -20.23 22.48
C ILE A 317 -23.72 -20.28 20.96
N TYR A 318 -24.68 -20.89 20.27
CA TYR A 318 -24.68 -20.99 18.81
C TYR A 318 -24.83 -19.62 18.13
N ARG A 319 -25.73 -18.77 18.62
CA ARG A 319 -25.88 -17.39 18.15
C ARG A 319 -24.58 -16.59 18.31
N LYS A 320 -23.94 -16.70 19.48
CA LYS A 320 -22.63 -16.05 19.75
C LYS A 320 -21.56 -16.54 18.80
N LEU A 321 -21.48 -17.87 18.56
CA LEU A 321 -20.53 -18.44 17.59
C LEU A 321 -20.72 -17.86 16.19
N LEU A 322 -21.97 -17.81 15.69
CA LEU A 322 -22.25 -17.25 14.36
C LEU A 322 -21.89 -15.78 14.26
N LYS A 323 -22.20 -15.00 15.32
CA LYS A 323 -21.86 -13.57 15.38
C LYS A 323 -20.35 -13.36 15.35
N THR A 324 -19.61 -14.06 16.20
CA THR A 324 -18.14 -13.99 16.24
C THR A 324 -17.53 -14.42 14.90
N ARG A 325 -18.08 -15.46 14.28
CA ARG A 325 -17.65 -15.92 12.95
C ARG A 325 -17.85 -14.84 11.89
N LYS A 326 -19.01 -14.17 11.89
CA LYS A 326 -19.31 -13.07 10.98
C LYS A 326 -18.31 -11.93 11.16
N GLU A 327 -18.13 -11.45 12.40
CA GLU A 327 -17.19 -10.38 12.74
C GLU A 327 -15.74 -10.73 12.30
N THR A 328 -15.30 -11.95 12.57
CA THR A 328 -13.97 -12.44 12.18
C THR A 328 -13.79 -12.43 10.66
N ARG A 329 -14.82 -12.83 9.91
CA ARG A 329 -14.76 -12.82 8.44
C ARG A 329 -14.80 -11.40 7.89
N GLU A 330 -15.70 -10.56 8.37
CA GLU A 330 -15.78 -9.15 7.97
C GLU A 330 -14.45 -8.45 8.19
N GLU A 331 -13.82 -8.62 9.35
CA GLU A 331 -12.50 -8.05 9.64
C GLU A 331 -11.41 -8.59 8.73
N ALA A 332 -11.37 -9.91 8.50
CA ALA A 332 -10.35 -10.55 7.67
C ALA A 332 -10.43 -10.14 6.18
N TYR A 333 -11.63 -9.95 5.64
CA TYR A 333 -11.85 -9.59 4.25
C TYR A 333 -12.03 -8.08 4.03
N LYS A 334 -12.16 -7.29 5.09
CA LYS A 334 -12.37 -5.84 5.02
C LYS A 334 -11.40 -5.13 4.06
N PRO A 335 -10.06 -5.37 4.08
CA PRO A 335 -9.16 -4.69 3.16
C PRO A 335 -9.47 -4.97 1.68
N LEU A 336 -9.95 -6.18 1.36
CA LEU A 336 -10.34 -6.57 0.00
C LEU A 336 -11.65 -5.89 -0.40
N VAL A 337 -12.64 -5.87 0.49
CA VAL A 337 -13.94 -5.23 0.26
C VAL A 337 -13.77 -3.73 0.09
N ASP A 338 -12.97 -3.08 0.95
CA ASP A 338 -12.68 -1.65 0.87
C ASP A 338 -11.96 -1.31 -0.46
N PHE A 339 -11.04 -2.17 -0.91
CA PHE A 339 -10.36 -2.00 -2.20
C PHE A 339 -11.32 -2.18 -3.38
N GLU A 340 -12.13 -3.25 -3.39
CA GLU A 340 -13.15 -3.48 -4.43
C GLU A 340 -14.10 -2.28 -4.53
N ALA A 341 -14.63 -1.81 -3.41
CA ALA A 341 -15.53 -0.66 -3.35
C ALA A 341 -14.88 0.59 -3.92
N ALA A 342 -13.62 0.87 -3.56
CA ALA A 342 -12.89 2.03 -4.04
C ALA A 342 -12.66 1.97 -5.56
N VAL A 343 -12.21 0.83 -6.11
CA VAL A 343 -12.02 0.68 -7.55
C VAL A 343 -13.35 0.79 -8.29
N ASN A 344 -14.40 0.14 -7.78
CA ASN A 344 -15.71 0.12 -8.40
C ASN A 344 -16.39 1.50 -8.44
N THR A 345 -15.95 2.46 -7.62
CA THR A 345 -16.38 3.87 -7.73
C THR A 345 -16.01 4.50 -9.08
N PHE A 346 -14.98 3.98 -9.76
CA PHE A 346 -14.44 4.48 -11.02
C PHE A 346 -14.81 3.62 -12.23
N LEU A 347 -15.46 2.48 -12.02
CA LEU A 347 -15.83 1.58 -13.10
C LEU A 347 -17.30 1.74 -13.46
N ASP A 348 -17.58 2.05 -14.73
CA ASP A 348 -18.94 2.17 -15.25
C ASP A 348 -19.34 0.87 -15.97
N GLY A 349 -20.52 0.34 -15.66
CA GLY A 349 -21.10 -0.84 -16.31
C GLY A 349 -20.35 -2.15 -16.06
N LYS A 350 -19.51 -2.18 -15.04
CA LYS A 350 -18.72 -3.37 -14.63
C LYS A 350 -18.18 -3.23 -13.22
N GLU A 351 -17.83 -4.36 -12.61
CA GLU A 351 -17.29 -4.43 -11.26
C GLU A 351 -16.03 -5.29 -11.21
N LEU A 352 -15.06 -4.86 -10.43
CA LEU A 352 -13.92 -5.68 -10.01
C LEU A 352 -14.36 -6.51 -8.80
N ARG A 353 -14.08 -7.81 -8.83
CA ARG A 353 -14.30 -8.72 -7.70
C ARG A 353 -13.10 -9.63 -7.47
N VAL A 354 -12.81 -9.90 -6.19
CA VAL A 354 -11.75 -10.79 -5.73
C VAL A 354 -12.35 -12.03 -5.10
N GLY A 355 -11.91 -13.22 -5.53
CA GLY A 355 -12.36 -14.48 -4.96
C GLY A 355 -12.83 -15.48 -6.00
N PHE A 356 -13.43 -16.59 -5.55
CA PHE A 356 -14.02 -17.58 -6.44
C PHE A 356 -15.51 -17.30 -6.63
N ASP A 357 -15.91 -17.16 -7.87
CA ASP A 357 -17.32 -17.28 -8.22
C ASP A 357 -17.72 -18.73 -8.19
N GLY A 358 -18.44 -19.24 -7.35
CA GLY A 358 -19.02 -20.58 -7.28
C GLY A 358 -18.88 -21.55 -8.48
N ASP A 359 -18.22 -21.14 -9.55
CA ASP A 359 -17.93 -21.94 -10.74
C ASP A 359 -16.86 -22.99 -10.43
N PRO A 360 -17.23 -24.29 -10.49
CA PRO A 360 -16.29 -25.39 -10.27
C PRO A 360 -15.07 -25.36 -11.21
N ALA A 361 -15.20 -24.75 -12.40
CA ALA A 361 -14.10 -24.58 -13.36
C ALA A 361 -13.02 -23.63 -12.84
N ASN A 362 -13.37 -22.67 -11.98
CA ASN A 362 -12.45 -21.69 -11.40
C ASN A 362 -11.72 -22.18 -10.12
N ARG A 363 -12.05 -23.36 -9.58
CA ARG A 363 -11.36 -23.93 -8.41
C ARG A 363 -9.89 -24.24 -8.64
N ARG A 364 -9.47 -24.41 -9.91
CA ARG A 364 -8.08 -24.63 -10.33
C ARG A 364 -7.42 -23.37 -10.89
N ALA A 365 -8.09 -22.21 -10.79
CA ALA A 365 -7.56 -20.96 -11.30
C ALA A 365 -6.19 -20.66 -10.65
N SER A 366 -5.24 -20.26 -11.49
CA SER A 366 -3.96 -19.75 -11.01
C SER A 366 -4.18 -18.53 -10.10
N ARG A 367 -3.21 -18.20 -9.23
CA ARG A 367 -3.35 -17.11 -8.26
C ARG A 367 -3.85 -15.80 -8.90
N GLY A 368 -3.39 -15.46 -10.12
CA GLY A 368 -3.79 -14.27 -10.85
C GLY A 368 -5.20 -14.29 -11.46
N GLU A 369 -5.87 -15.44 -11.50
CA GLU A 369 -7.22 -15.57 -12.09
C GLU A 369 -8.34 -15.34 -11.07
N ARG A 370 -8.00 -15.14 -9.79
CA ARG A 370 -8.97 -14.84 -8.71
C ARG A 370 -9.49 -13.41 -8.75
N VAL A 371 -8.81 -12.51 -9.45
CA VAL A 371 -9.22 -11.11 -9.63
C VAL A 371 -9.79 -10.96 -11.03
N ARG A 372 -11.09 -10.68 -11.12
CA ARG A 372 -11.80 -10.60 -12.40
C ARG A 372 -12.71 -9.40 -12.47
N ILE A 373 -12.98 -8.99 -13.68
CA ILE A 373 -13.95 -7.94 -14.00
C ILE A 373 -15.25 -8.60 -14.45
N TYR A 374 -16.34 -8.17 -13.86
CA TYR A 374 -17.70 -8.60 -14.14
C TYR A 374 -18.46 -7.46 -14.81
N PRO A 375 -18.67 -7.51 -16.13
CA PRO A 375 -19.52 -6.53 -16.79
C PRO A 375 -20.99 -6.81 -16.45
N ASP A 376 -21.84 -5.77 -16.53
CA ASP A 376 -23.29 -5.88 -16.35
C ASP A 376 -23.91 -6.91 -17.31
N GLN A 377 -23.32 -7.05 -18.49
CA GLN A 377 -23.70 -8.04 -19.49
C GLN A 377 -22.47 -8.76 -20.03
N GLY A 378 -22.55 -10.09 -20.11
CA GLY A 378 -21.50 -10.91 -20.70
C GLY A 378 -20.72 -11.75 -19.68
N LYS A 379 -19.56 -12.26 -20.12
CA LYS A 379 -18.68 -13.10 -19.30
C LYS A 379 -17.61 -12.28 -18.62
N SER A 380 -17.25 -12.68 -17.41
CA SER A 380 -16.13 -12.06 -16.69
C SER A 380 -14.81 -12.26 -17.45
N TYR A 381 -13.89 -11.28 -17.29
CA TYR A 381 -12.60 -11.26 -17.94
C TYR A 381 -11.48 -10.85 -16.96
N PRO A 382 -10.21 -11.13 -17.28
CA PRO A 382 -9.10 -10.82 -16.40
C PRO A 382 -8.87 -9.30 -16.29
N VAL A 383 -8.38 -8.85 -15.13
CA VAL A 383 -8.14 -7.42 -14.83
C VAL A 383 -7.16 -6.75 -15.80
N ARG A 384 -6.29 -7.49 -16.47
CA ARG A 384 -5.39 -6.97 -17.52
C ARG A 384 -6.12 -6.40 -18.74
N ALA A 385 -7.38 -6.72 -18.93
CA ALA A 385 -8.21 -6.19 -20.04
C ALA A 385 -8.87 -4.84 -19.72
N LEU A 386 -8.63 -4.27 -18.54
CA LEU A 386 -9.04 -2.91 -18.20
C LEU A 386 -8.37 -1.88 -19.12
N SER A 387 -9.04 -0.76 -19.37
CA SER A 387 -8.46 0.39 -20.07
C SER A 387 -7.25 0.97 -19.32
N SER A 388 -6.45 1.80 -19.99
CA SER A 388 -5.26 2.40 -19.37
C SER A 388 -5.59 3.22 -18.13
N GLY A 389 -6.65 4.04 -18.16
CA GLY A 389 -7.10 4.83 -17.00
C GLY A 389 -7.58 3.95 -15.84
N GLU A 390 -8.38 2.92 -16.13
CA GLU A 390 -8.88 1.99 -15.12
C GLU A 390 -7.76 1.17 -14.47
N ARG A 391 -6.80 0.70 -15.27
CA ARG A 391 -5.59 0.04 -14.75
C ARG A 391 -4.81 0.96 -13.83
N GLN A 392 -4.67 2.22 -14.21
CA GLN A 392 -3.99 3.22 -13.42
C GLN A 392 -4.69 3.47 -12.07
N ILE A 393 -6.02 3.61 -12.06
CA ILE A 393 -6.80 3.72 -10.82
C ILE A 393 -6.55 2.50 -9.93
N ALA A 394 -6.70 1.30 -10.45
CA ALA A 394 -6.50 0.07 -9.69
C ALA A 394 -5.07 -0.03 -9.11
N THR A 395 -4.03 0.34 -9.88
CA THR A 395 -2.65 0.30 -9.42
C THR A 395 -2.33 1.38 -8.38
N ILE A 396 -2.85 2.59 -8.53
CA ILE A 396 -2.68 3.69 -7.56
C ILE A 396 -3.37 3.35 -6.23
N LEU A 397 -4.62 2.90 -6.27
CA LEU A 397 -5.37 2.50 -5.08
C LEU A 397 -4.70 1.31 -4.37
N PHE A 398 -4.21 0.33 -5.13
CA PHE A 398 -3.47 -0.78 -4.57
C PHE A 398 -2.17 -0.36 -3.89
N ALA A 399 -1.41 0.58 -4.49
CA ALA A 399 -0.21 1.14 -3.88
C ALA A 399 -0.52 1.89 -2.56
N ALA A 400 -1.67 2.55 -2.48
CA ALA A 400 -2.12 3.23 -1.27
C ALA A 400 -2.52 2.25 -0.17
N SER A 401 -3.21 1.16 -0.50
CA SER A 401 -3.71 0.17 0.46
C SER A 401 -2.60 -0.67 1.12
N ARG A 402 -1.39 -0.73 0.53
CA ARG A 402 -0.29 -1.62 0.94
C ARG A 402 0.71 -0.99 1.88
N SER A 403 0.24 -0.50 3.01
CA SER A 403 1.11 0.06 4.07
C SER A 403 2.10 -0.96 4.64
N SER A 404 1.79 -2.26 4.60
CA SER A 404 2.69 -3.31 5.08
C SER A 404 3.95 -3.48 4.22
N VAL A 405 3.88 -3.13 2.94
CA VAL A 405 5.01 -3.19 2.00
C VAL A 405 5.83 -1.91 2.04
N THR A 406 5.15 -0.76 2.13
CA THR A 406 5.75 0.57 2.19
C THR A 406 5.06 1.37 3.30
N PRO A 407 5.53 1.25 4.56
CA PRO A 407 4.87 1.91 5.70
C PRO A 407 4.97 3.44 5.68
N GLY A 408 5.91 4.00 4.91
CA GLY A 408 6.13 5.44 4.81
C GLY A 408 5.10 6.18 3.97
N SER A 409 5.38 7.44 3.68
CA SER A 409 4.50 8.35 2.94
C SER A 409 4.17 7.84 1.54
N LEU A 410 2.98 8.17 1.03
CA LEU A 410 2.60 7.98 -0.37
C LEU A 410 2.88 9.27 -1.13
N LEU A 411 3.79 9.21 -2.07
CA LEU A 411 4.24 10.35 -2.87
C LEU A 411 3.73 10.18 -4.30
N ILE A 412 2.91 11.11 -4.77
CA ILE A 412 2.26 11.01 -6.08
C ILE A 412 2.62 12.20 -6.93
N ASP A 413 3.23 11.95 -8.07
CA ASP A 413 3.53 12.96 -9.07
C ASP A 413 2.44 12.94 -10.15
N GLU A 414 1.79 14.08 -10.37
CA GLU A 414 0.72 14.30 -11.33
C GLU A 414 -0.37 13.21 -11.28
N PRO A 415 -1.14 13.10 -10.16
CA PRO A 415 -2.18 12.07 -10.01
C PRO A 415 -3.24 12.11 -11.11
N GLU A 416 -3.48 13.27 -11.73
CA GLU A 416 -4.44 13.52 -12.80
C GLU A 416 -4.10 12.89 -14.15
N LEU A 417 -2.84 12.55 -14.39
CA LEU A 417 -2.43 12.02 -15.70
C LEU A 417 -3.20 10.78 -16.10
N SER A 418 -3.74 10.79 -17.32
CA SER A 418 -4.55 9.72 -17.90
C SER A 418 -5.89 9.45 -17.19
N LEU A 419 -6.34 10.34 -16.28
CA LEU A 419 -7.61 10.23 -15.60
C LEU A 419 -8.64 11.21 -16.20
N HIS A 420 -9.89 10.74 -16.31
CA HIS A 420 -11.02 11.62 -16.64
C HIS A 420 -11.20 12.70 -15.55
N VAL A 421 -11.73 13.87 -15.90
CA VAL A 421 -11.86 15.01 -14.97
C VAL A 421 -12.66 14.63 -13.72
N ASP A 422 -13.74 13.88 -13.86
CA ASP A 422 -14.56 13.43 -12.73
C ASP A 422 -13.78 12.53 -11.79
N TRP A 423 -12.90 11.68 -12.32
CA TRP A 423 -12.05 10.80 -11.51
C TRP A 423 -10.96 11.58 -10.75
N GLN A 424 -10.46 12.69 -11.32
CA GLN A 424 -9.48 13.55 -10.66
C GLN A 424 -9.97 14.11 -9.34
N ARG A 425 -11.27 14.42 -9.23
CA ARG A 425 -11.90 14.91 -7.99
C ARG A 425 -12.00 13.84 -6.92
N HIS A 426 -12.25 12.59 -7.32
CA HIS A 426 -12.50 11.49 -6.38
C HIS A 426 -11.26 10.73 -5.95
N ILE A 427 -10.16 10.77 -6.74
CA ILE A 427 -9.00 9.90 -6.50
C ILE A 427 -8.38 10.11 -5.12
N LEU A 428 -8.14 11.35 -4.68
CA LEU A 428 -7.52 11.62 -3.38
C LEU A 428 -8.41 11.17 -2.22
N LYS A 429 -9.72 11.33 -2.33
CA LYS A 429 -10.68 10.88 -1.33
C LYS A 429 -10.62 9.36 -1.15
N GLU A 430 -10.58 8.61 -2.24
CA GLU A 430 -10.50 7.15 -2.19
C GLU A 430 -9.11 6.67 -1.70
N LEU A 431 -8.02 7.39 -2.04
CA LEU A 431 -6.68 7.10 -1.52
C LEU A 431 -6.59 7.24 0.00
N ILE A 432 -7.18 8.31 0.57
CA ILE A 432 -7.23 8.52 2.02
C ILE A 432 -7.98 7.39 2.72
N LYS A 433 -9.11 6.93 2.15
CA LYS A 433 -9.90 5.83 2.71
C LYS A 433 -9.13 4.50 2.77
N GLN A 434 -8.23 4.26 1.79
CA GLN A 434 -7.43 3.04 1.76
C GLN A 434 -6.46 2.93 2.94
N ASN A 435 -5.96 4.06 3.43
CA ASN A 435 -5.06 4.10 4.58
C ASN A 435 -5.10 5.49 5.25
N PRO A 436 -6.04 5.71 6.18
CA PRO A 436 -6.25 7.01 6.82
C PRO A 436 -5.04 7.52 7.62
N ASP A 437 -4.20 6.61 8.11
CA ASP A 437 -3.04 6.96 8.95
C ASP A 437 -1.77 7.26 8.14
N ARG A 438 -1.86 7.27 6.81
CA ARG A 438 -0.71 7.45 5.94
C ARG A 438 -0.60 8.88 5.44
N GLN A 439 0.60 9.48 5.57
CA GLN A 439 0.87 10.77 4.94
C GLN A 439 0.85 10.64 3.42
N ILE A 440 0.05 11.46 2.75
CA ILE A 440 -0.05 11.55 1.28
C ILE A 440 0.49 12.91 0.85
N ILE A 441 1.43 12.92 -0.10
CA ILE A 441 1.98 14.13 -0.71
C ILE A 441 1.78 14.01 -2.22
N ALA A 442 0.86 14.80 -2.76
CA ALA A 442 0.53 14.82 -4.18
C ALA A 442 1.00 16.13 -4.81
N CYS A 443 1.84 16.05 -5.84
CA CYS A 443 2.21 17.20 -6.66
C CYS A 443 1.32 17.25 -7.91
N THR A 444 0.67 18.38 -8.16
CA THR A 444 -0.26 18.54 -9.26
C THR A 444 -0.22 19.95 -9.86
N HIS A 445 -0.63 20.05 -11.12
CA HIS A 445 -0.97 21.32 -11.75
C HIS A 445 -2.47 21.44 -12.06
N SER A 446 -3.26 20.38 -11.80
CA SER A 446 -4.70 20.36 -12.00
C SER A 446 -5.44 20.92 -10.78
N PRO A 447 -6.29 21.94 -10.95
CA PRO A 447 -7.12 22.46 -9.87
C PRO A 447 -8.19 21.47 -9.41
N GLU A 448 -8.58 20.51 -10.27
CA GLU A 448 -9.62 19.54 -10.01
C GLU A 448 -9.22 18.52 -8.93
N VAL A 449 -7.96 18.13 -8.91
CA VAL A 449 -7.42 17.18 -7.91
C VAL A 449 -7.59 17.72 -6.48
N GLY A 450 -7.44 19.04 -6.28
CA GLY A 450 -7.56 19.68 -4.98
C GLY A 450 -8.94 20.25 -4.65
N ALA A 451 -9.92 20.15 -5.56
CA ALA A 451 -11.17 20.88 -5.47
C ALA A 451 -11.93 20.66 -4.15
N ASP A 452 -11.98 19.42 -3.67
CA ASP A 452 -12.67 19.01 -2.44
C ASP A 452 -11.77 19.09 -1.18
N HIS A 453 -10.47 19.36 -1.34
CA HIS A 453 -9.46 19.33 -0.27
C HIS A 453 -8.76 20.68 -0.08
N LYS A 454 -9.49 21.80 -0.14
CA LYS A 454 -8.94 23.18 -0.11
C LYS A 454 -8.01 23.46 1.04
N LYS A 455 -8.23 22.85 2.20
CA LYS A 455 -7.37 23.02 3.40
C LYS A 455 -6.00 22.34 3.29
N SER A 456 -5.89 21.35 2.42
CA SER A 456 -4.66 20.57 2.20
C SER A 456 -3.84 21.08 1.01
N ILE A 457 -4.30 22.16 0.34
CA ILE A 457 -3.58 22.75 -0.79
C ILE A 457 -2.45 23.65 -0.27
N LEU A 458 -1.23 23.31 -0.69
CA LEU A 458 -0.03 24.09 -0.48
C LEU A 458 0.42 24.69 -1.82
N PHE A 459 0.35 26.02 -1.90
CA PHE A 459 0.81 26.72 -3.10
C PHE A 459 2.33 26.73 -3.14
N PHE A 460 2.90 26.00 -4.09
CA PHE A 460 4.34 25.93 -4.27
C PHE A 460 4.86 27.17 -4.97
N ARG A 461 5.51 28.06 -4.21
CA ARG A 461 6.04 29.35 -4.67
C ARG A 461 7.52 29.45 -4.31
N PRO A 462 8.41 28.76 -5.03
CA PRO A 462 9.83 28.85 -4.77
C PRO A 462 10.35 30.25 -5.14
N THR A 463 11.38 30.71 -4.43
CA THR A 463 12.18 31.87 -4.85
C THR A 463 13.09 31.41 -5.97
N VAL A 464 13.02 32.09 -7.08
CA VAL A 464 13.90 31.82 -8.25
C VAL A 464 14.91 32.97 -8.33
N PHE A 465 16.19 32.64 -8.26
CA PHE A 465 17.28 33.60 -8.46
C PHE A 465 17.69 33.56 -9.94
N GLU A 466 17.85 34.70 -10.55
CA GLU A 466 18.50 34.78 -11.89
C GLU A 466 19.96 34.37 -11.74
N ALA A 467 20.42 33.41 -12.52
CA ALA A 467 21.82 33.06 -12.58
C ALA A 467 22.56 34.31 -13.07
N SER A 468 23.58 34.79 -12.34
CA SER A 468 24.47 35.79 -12.85
C SER A 468 25.08 35.28 -14.17
N SER A 469 24.98 36.07 -15.22
CA SER A 469 25.29 35.74 -16.59
C SER A 469 26.81 35.51 -16.88
N ASP A 470 27.59 35.23 -15.85
CA ASP A 470 29.08 35.24 -15.97
C ASP A 470 29.72 33.83 -16.04
N GLU A 471 28.97 32.71 -16.04
CA GLU A 471 29.59 31.36 -16.10
C GLU A 471 28.93 30.37 -17.06
N LEU A 472 28.48 30.78 -18.22
CA LEU A 472 28.25 29.89 -19.35
C LEU A 472 29.04 30.35 -20.55
N SER A 473 30.31 29.98 -20.64
CA SER A 473 31.04 29.98 -21.88
C SER A 473 30.46 28.91 -22.80
N ASP A 474 30.16 29.32 -24.05
CA ASP A 474 29.62 28.45 -25.12
C ASP A 474 30.50 27.22 -25.48
N GLU A 475 31.60 27.00 -24.77
CA GLU A 475 32.54 25.90 -25.00
C GLU A 475 32.11 24.56 -24.40
N ASP A 476 31.17 24.53 -23.41
CA ASP A 476 30.74 23.28 -22.79
C ASP A 476 29.57 22.57 -23.54
N LEU A 477 29.06 23.19 -24.60
CA LEU A 477 27.94 22.63 -25.38
C LEU A 477 28.40 21.87 -26.66
N LEU A 478 29.68 21.86 -26.99
CA LEU A 478 30.20 21.28 -28.25
C LEU A 478 31.30 20.22 -28.06
N GLY A 479 31.52 19.72 -26.86
CA GLY A 479 32.53 18.70 -26.58
C GLY A 479 31.95 17.30 -26.53
N GLY A 480 31.80 16.62 -27.66
CA GLY A 480 31.40 15.22 -27.61
C GLY A 480 31.12 14.52 -28.93
N ASP A 481 31.97 14.75 -29.97
CA ASP A 481 32.07 13.83 -31.09
C ASP A 481 33.48 13.92 -31.70
N SER A 482 34.37 13.06 -31.24
CA SER A 482 35.48 12.52 -32.07
C SER A 482 36.32 11.51 -31.28
N GLU A 483 36.33 10.29 -31.82
CA GLU A 483 37.12 9.09 -31.62
C GLU A 483 36.59 8.02 -30.68
#